data_fc857025c549ad96d47e2598307839a4
#
_entry.id   fc857025c549ad96d47e2598307839a4
#
_cell.length_a   1.000
_cell.length_b   1.000
_cell.length_c   1.000
_cell.angle_alpha   90.00
_cell.angle_beta   90.00
_cell.angle_gamma   90.00
#
_symmetry.space_group_name_H-M   'P 1'
#
loop_
_entity.id
_entity.type
_entity.pdbx_description
1 polymer ?
#
loop_
_entity_poly.entity_id
_entity_poly.type
_entity_poly.pdbx_seq_one_letter_code
_entity_poly.pdbx_strand_id
1 'polypeptide(L)'
;MASSVPAADVKKIIIACEAGMGSSLMAANKLKKMLKKAGLKGIKVTHSPVRAIPEDVQIVLSHEGLADMTRTKAPWAVYFSFKNFANIPAFDKIVDTLKKGEDVTGEE
;
A
#
# COMPACT_ATOMS: atom_id res chain seq x y z
N MET A 1 -8.37 2.97 14.18
CA MET A 1 -7.84 2.62 12.86
C MET A 1 -7.59 3.88 12.04
N ALA A 2 -6.42 4.02 11.44
CA ALA A 2 -6.11 5.21 10.66
C ALA A 2 -6.90 5.19 9.34
N SER A 3 -7.63 6.27 9.04
CA SER A 3 -8.38 6.39 7.79
C SER A 3 -7.64 7.24 6.75
N SER A 4 -6.67 8.04 7.18
CA SER A 4 -5.88 8.87 6.27
C SER A 4 -4.50 9.15 6.82
N VAL A 5 -3.58 9.53 5.91
CA VAL A 5 -2.22 9.94 6.26
C VAL A 5 -1.80 11.08 5.33
N PRO A 6 -1.17 12.15 5.86
CA PRO A 6 -0.67 13.23 5.01
C PRO A 6 0.36 12.73 4.01
N ALA A 7 0.34 13.27 2.79
CA ALA A 7 1.28 12.86 1.75
C ALA A 7 2.74 13.00 2.20
N ALA A 8 3.06 14.05 2.95
CA ALA A 8 4.41 14.29 3.44
C ALA A 8 4.90 13.23 4.43
N ASP A 9 3.98 12.50 5.06
CA ASP A 9 4.32 11.47 6.05
C ASP A 9 4.44 10.07 5.45
N VAL A 10 4.08 9.89 4.17
CA VAL A 10 4.17 8.60 3.51
C VAL A 10 5.62 8.29 3.16
N LYS A 11 6.20 7.32 3.86
CA LYS A 11 7.60 6.90 3.66
C LYS A 11 7.71 5.45 3.21
N LYS A 12 6.73 4.62 3.55
CA LYS A 12 6.76 3.19 3.21
C LYS A 12 5.35 2.69 2.89
N ILE A 13 5.26 1.94 1.80
CA ILE A 13 4.02 1.27 1.35
C ILE A 13 4.33 -0.23 1.26
N ILE A 14 3.45 -1.05 1.81
CA ILE A 14 3.61 -2.51 1.81
C ILE A 14 2.44 -3.16 1.06
N ILE A 15 2.78 -4.11 0.19
CA ILE A 15 1.80 -5.01 -0.41
C ILE A 15 1.84 -6.28 0.44
N ALA A 16 0.80 -6.49 1.25
CA ALA A 16 0.73 -7.66 2.12
C ALA A 16 0.13 -8.85 1.39
N CYS A 17 0.64 -10.04 1.66
CA CYS A 17 0.20 -11.26 0.99
C CYS A 17 0.37 -12.46 1.90
N GLU A 18 -0.01 -13.64 1.41
CA GLU A 18 0.36 -14.89 2.04
C GLU A 18 1.83 -15.20 1.70
N ALA A 19 2.49 -15.92 2.58
CA ALA A 19 3.90 -16.25 2.39
C ALA A 19 4.12 -17.04 1.08
N GLY A 20 5.17 -16.66 0.35
CA GLY A 20 5.58 -17.39 -0.86
C GLY A 20 4.90 -16.95 -2.15
N MET A 21 4.10 -15.89 -2.13
CA MET A 21 3.43 -15.40 -3.34
C MET A 21 4.26 -14.40 -4.12
N GLY A 22 4.63 -14.75 -5.36
CA GLY A 22 5.37 -13.86 -6.25
C GLY A 22 4.55 -12.68 -6.78
N SER A 23 3.23 -12.80 -6.77
CA SER A 23 2.33 -11.75 -7.28
C SER A 23 2.44 -10.45 -6.50
N SER A 24 2.70 -10.51 -5.19
CA SER A 24 2.88 -9.31 -4.38
C SER A 24 4.15 -8.55 -4.74
N LEU A 25 5.20 -9.27 -5.13
CA LEU A 25 6.45 -8.65 -5.59
C LEU A 25 6.21 -7.91 -6.92
N MET A 26 5.46 -8.51 -7.84
CA MET A 26 5.12 -7.87 -9.11
C MET A 26 4.30 -6.59 -8.87
N ALA A 27 3.32 -6.65 -7.97
CA ALA A 27 2.51 -5.50 -7.62
C ALA A 27 3.35 -4.38 -7.00
N ALA A 28 4.25 -4.72 -6.08
CA ALA A 28 5.14 -3.75 -5.46
C ALA A 28 6.04 -3.07 -6.50
N ASN A 29 6.58 -3.84 -7.44
CA ASN A 29 7.42 -3.30 -8.50
C ASN A 29 6.64 -2.36 -9.43
N LYS A 30 5.38 -2.70 -9.72
CA LYS A 30 4.51 -1.83 -10.53
C LYS A 30 4.30 -0.48 -9.84
N LEU A 31 3.98 -0.49 -8.56
CA LEU A 31 3.78 0.74 -7.81
C LEU A 31 5.07 1.57 -7.73
N LYS A 32 6.22 0.93 -7.54
CA LYS A 32 7.52 1.61 -7.58
C LYS A 32 7.72 2.38 -8.88
N LYS A 33 7.40 1.75 -10.01
CA LYS A 33 7.53 2.39 -11.33
C LYS A 33 6.58 3.56 -11.46
N MET A 34 5.35 3.43 -10.98
CA MET A 34 4.36 4.50 -11.04
C MET A 34 4.81 5.71 -10.22
N LEU A 35 5.33 5.49 -9.02
CA LEU A 35 5.85 6.55 -8.17
C LEU A 35 7.05 7.25 -8.81
N LYS A 36 7.95 6.48 -9.41
CA LYS A 36 9.12 7.04 -10.10
C LYS A 36 8.70 7.91 -11.28
N LYS A 37 7.75 7.45 -12.09
CA LYS A 37 7.20 8.22 -13.22
C LYS A 37 6.56 9.52 -12.76
N ALA A 38 5.95 9.51 -11.59
CA ALA A 38 5.29 10.67 -11.03
C ALA A 38 6.26 11.65 -10.35
N GLY A 39 7.54 11.32 -10.30
CA GLY A 39 8.55 12.15 -9.65
C GLY A 39 8.52 12.10 -8.14
N LEU A 40 7.84 11.09 -7.58
CA LEU A 40 7.73 10.92 -6.13
C LEU A 40 8.91 10.11 -5.61
N LYS A 41 9.78 10.75 -4.85
CA LYS A 41 10.98 10.14 -4.30
C LYS A 41 10.86 9.99 -2.78
N GLY A 42 11.68 9.10 -2.22
CA GLY A 42 11.73 8.90 -0.78
C GLY A 42 10.65 7.98 -0.23
N ILE A 43 9.85 7.36 -1.11
CA ILE A 43 8.83 6.39 -0.69
C ILE A 43 9.32 5.00 -1.03
N LYS A 44 9.45 4.17 -0.01
CA LYS A 44 9.86 2.78 -0.18
C LYS A 44 8.64 1.91 -0.37
N VAL A 45 8.64 1.09 -1.42
CA VAL A 45 7.58 0.11 -1.68
C VAL A 45 8.18 -1.28 -1.61
N THR A 46 7.56 -2.16 -0.83
CA THR A 46 8.01 -3.54 -0.72
C THR A 46 6.79 -4.45 -0.50
N HIS A 47 7.03 -5.74 -0.35
CA HIS A 47 5.99 -6.71 -0.04
C HIS A 47 6.37 -7.50 1.20
N SER A 48 5.37 -8.03 1.89
CA SER A 48 5.64 -8.89 3.04
C SER A 48 4.43 -9.80 3.31
N PRO A 49 4.64 -10.91 4.02
CA PRO A 49 3.51 -11.66 4.55
C PRO A 49 2.73 -10.78 5.54
N VAL A 50 1.43 -11.00 5.64
CA VAL A 50 0.58 -10.24 6.57
C VAL A 50 1.16 -10.24 7.98
N ARG A 51 1.61 -11.41 8.45
CA ARG A 51 2.15 -11.56 9.81
C ARG A 51 3.45 -10.80 10.06
N ALA A 52 4.13 -10.37 9.00
CA ALA A 52 5.44 -9.72 9.10
C ALA A 52 5.41 -8.24 8.73
N ILE A 53 4.23 -7.62 8.68
CA ILE A 53 4.10 -6.20 8.35
C ILE A 53 4.84 -5.37 9.41
N PRO A 54 5.82 -4.54 8.99
CA PRO A 54 6.57 -3.71 9.95
C PRO A 54 5.73 -2.55 10.48
N GLU A 55 6.09 -2.05 11.65
CA GLU A 55 5.37 -0.96 12.31
C GLU A 55 5.61 0.41 11.66
N ASP A 56 6.63 0.55 10.84
CA ASP A 56 7.01 1.82 10.21
C ASP A 56 6.35 2.06 8.85
N VAL A 57 5.26 1.37 8.56
CA VAL A 57 4.53 1.49 7.29
C VAL A 57 3.31 2.41 7.47
N GLN A 58 3.05 3.26 6.49
CA GLN A 58 1.91 4.17 6.50
C GLN A 58 0.74 3.66 5.66
N ILE A 59 1.03 2.96 4.57
CA ILE A 59 -0.01 2.45 3.66
C ILE A 59 0.22 0.96 3.43
N VAL A 60 -0.85 0.18 3.59
CA VAL A 60 -0.82 -1.27 3.37
C VAL A 60 -1.94 -1.64 2.39
N LEU A 61 -1.59 -2.45 1.40
CA LEU A 61 -2.56 -3.00 0.46
C LEU A 61 -2.53 -4.52 0.54
N SER A 62 -3.69 -5.14 0.40
CA SER A 62 -3.77 -6.60 0.32
C SER A 62 -4.95 -7.03 -0.53
N HIS A 63 -4.95 -8.30 -0.94
CA HIS A 63 -6.12 -8.90 -1.58
C HIS A 63 -7.30 -8.81 -0.60
N GLU A 64 -8.51 -8.57 -1.12
CA GLU A 64 -9.69 -8.41 -0.28
C GLU A 64 -9.96 -9.61 0.64
N GLY A 65 -9.55 -10.80 0.23
CA GLY A 65 -9.65 -12.00 1.06
C GLY A 65 -8.79 -11.96 2.32
N LEU A 66 -7.80 -11.06 2.38
CA LEU A 66 -6.92 -10.89 3.54
C LEU A 66 -7.21 -9.59 4.29
N ALA A 67 -8.31 -8.90 3.96
CA ALA A 67 -8.61 -7.60 4.53
C ALA A 67 -8.66 -7.59 6.05
N ASP A 68 -9.41 -8.53 6.64
CA ASP A 68 -9.56 -8.58 8.09
C ASP A 68 -8.24 -8.86 8.79
N MET A 69 -7.46 -9.81 8.27
CA MET A 69 -6.15 -10.15 8.83
C MET A 69 -5.20 -8.95 8.75
N THR A 70 -5.19 -8.28 7.61
CA THR A 70 -4.28 -7.15 7.37
C THR A 70 -4.64 -5.97 8.27
N ARG A 71 -5.91 -5.64 8.39
CA ARG A 71 -6.37 -4.56 9.26
C ARG A 71 -6.09 -4.84 10.72
N THR A 72 -6.25 -6.09 11.13
CA THR A 72 -5.96 -6.50 12.50
C THR A 72 -4.47 -6.38 12.80
N LYS A 73 -3.63 -6.76 11.84
CA LYS A 73 -2.17 -6.73 12.01
C LYS A 73 -1.61 -5.30 11.97
N ALA A 74 -2.16 -4.44 11.12
CA ALA A 74 -1.66 -3.07 10.92
C ALA A 74 -2.78 -2.03 11.11
N PRO A 75 -3.37 -1.93 12.32
CA PRO A 75 -4.50 -1.01 12.54
C PRO A 75 -4.12 0.47 12.44
N TRP A 76 -2.85 0.80 12.54
CA TRP A 76 -2.36 2.19 12.40
C TRP A 76 -2.25 2.63 10.95
N ALA A 77 -2.20 1.70 9.99
CA ALA A 77 -1.92 2.00 8.59
C ALA A 77 -3.20 2.34 7.82
N VAL A 78 -3.05 3.16 6.79
CA VAL A 78 -4.11 3.37 5.80
C VAL A 78 -4.19 2.13 4.94
N TYR A 79 -5.38 1.56 4.79
CA TYR A 79 -5.58 0.29 4.13
C TYR A 79 -6.32 0.42 2.80
N PHE A 80 -5.85 -0.31 1.79
CA PHE A 80 -6.53 -0.48 0.50
C PHE A 80 -6.61 -1.95 0.16
N SER A 81 -7.76 -2.39 -0.35
CA SER A 81 -7.92 -3.76 -0.85
C SER A 81 -7.90 -3.78 -2.38
N PHE A 82 -7.70 -4.95 -2.95
CA PHE A 82 -7.80 -5.16 -4.38
C PHE A 82 -8.27 -6.59 -4.66
N LYS A 83 -8.81 -6.81 -5.86
CA LYS A 83 -9.32 -8.11 -6.27
C LYS A 83 -8.35 -8.89 -7.14
N ASN A 84 -7.50 -8.18 -7.88
CA ASN A 84 -6.63 -8.79 -8.88
C ASN A 84 -5.27 -8.10 -8.87
N PHE A 85 -4.19 -8.87 -8.72
CA PHE A 85 -2.83 -8.34 -8.71
C PHE A 85 -2.43 -7.68 -10.04
N ALA A 86 -3.07 -8.05 -11.14
CA ALA A 86 -2.79 -7.46 -12.46
C ALA A 86 -3.45 -6.09 -12.65
N ASN A 87 -4.46 -5.76 -11.84
CA ASN A 87 -5.17 -4.50 -11.94
C ASN A 87 -5.57 -4.01 -10.55
N ILE A 88 -4.83 -3.04 -10.05
CA ILE A 88 -5.05 -2.48 -8.72
C ILE A 88 -5.38 -0.98 -8.84
N PRO A 89 -6.68 -0.62 -8.93
CA PRO A 89 -7.08 0.79 -9.08
C PRO A 89 -6.59 1.69 -7.95
N ALA A 90 -6.38 1.14 -6.75
CA ALA A 90 -5.87 1.89 -5.62
C ALA A 90 -4.49 2.51 -5.90
N PHE A 91 -3.68 1.89 -6.76
CA PHE A 91 -2.37 2.43 -7.11
C PHE A 91 -2.49 3.80 -7.78
N ASP A 92 -3.43 3.94 -8.73
CA ASP A 92 -3.67 5.21 -9.41
C ASP A 92 -4.14 6.28 -8.42
N LYS A 93 -5.04 5.90 -7.52
CA LYS A 93 -5.55 6.80 -6.49
C LYS A 93 -4.44 7.26 -5.56
N ILE A 94 -3.60 6.36 -5.10
CA ILE A 94 -2.48 6.67 -4.20
C ILE A 94 -1.49 7.62 -4.89
N VAL A 95 -1.07 7.29 -6.11
CA VAL A 95 -0.09 8.08 -6.85
C VAL A 95 -0.65 9.48 -7.14
N ASP A 96 -1.89 9.57 -7.60
CA ASP A 96 -2.53 10.85 -7.90
C ASP A 96 -2.63 11.73 -6.66
N THR A 97 -3.07 11.15 -5.55
CA THR A 97 -3.18 11.87 -4.28
C THR A 97 -1.83 12.38 -3.78
N LEU A 98 -0.79 11.56 -3.89
CA LEU A 98 0.56 11.95 -3.49
C LEU A 98 1.14 13.05 -4.39
N LYS A 99 0.84 13.01 -5.69
CA LYS A 99 1.26 14.06 -6.62
C LYS A 99 0.64 15.41 -6.27
N LYS A 100 -0.61 15.40 -5.79
CA LYS A 100 -1.31 16.62 -5.38
C LYS A 100 -0.88 17.10 -3.99
N GLY A 101 -0.15 16.28 -3.24
CA GLY A 101 0.25 16.62 -1.87
C GLY A 101 -0.90 16.57 -0.89
N GLU A 102 -1.97 15.86 -1.22
CA GLU A 102 -3.14 15.72 -0.38
C GLU A 102 -3.04 14.50 0.54
N ASP A 103 -3.92 14.44 1.55
CA ASP A 103 -3.98 13.29 2.45
C ASP A 103 -4.45 12.05 1.70
N VAL A 104 -3.75 10.93 1.93
CA VAL A 104 -4.15 9.64 1.37
C VAL A 104 -5.20 9.04 2.30
N THR A 105 -6.40 8.83 1.78
CA THR A 105 -7.52 8.27 2.54
C THR A 105 -7.78 6.85 2.08
N GLY A 106 -7.74 5.91 3.03
CA GLY A 106 -7.94 4.51 2.74
C GLY A 106 -9.41 4.07 2.80
N GLU A 107 -9.58 2.77 2.63
CA GLU A 107 -10.88 2.13 2.78
C GLU A 107 -11.22 1.94 4.26
N GLU A 108 -12.47 2.01 4.58
CA GLU A 108 -12.99 1.72 5.91
C GLU A 108 -13.44 0.28 6.07
#